data_5b69243b01dfe7beb809198dd3e70aa4
#
_entry.id   5b69243b01dfe7beb809198dd3e70aa4
#
_cell.length_a   1.000
_cell.length_b   1.000
_cell.length_c   1.000
_cell.angle_alpha   90.00
_cell.angle_beta   90.00
_cell.angle_gamma   90.00
#
_symmetry.space_group_name_H-M   'P 1'
#
loop_
_entity.id
_entity.type
_entity.pdbx_description
1 polymer ?
#
loop_
_entity_poly.entity_id
_entity_poly.type
_entity_poly.pdbx_seq_one_letter_code
_entity_poly.pdbx_strand_id
1 'polypeptide(L)'
;VKFRAILNDKYDLEEIAQRKQSARPHHKTLIYFAVVWAVLNILAIIYITKSNYIYFWDDSTYWDIARKIASGAFSEGGFWHNVYNSVAEQDYNYIAGLPSALIVKIFGESRLAYVLGLVNLYLVTSFAMVYVLAKKVSKAPKIAAVISLMICPSMVFLTFNGFVDIGGLLGCLVCFNLYFVKDKDDDAIWRYAVIGLLLVALMLWRRWYAFFTVSFITAMLADCVLFKKKWYKPIVTIAVVGLILVVFFRDFLVYKLMKDYGNLYSGYKFSVGTDLKLITRYFGIIFVGVLAVSSVVMAVKKKETRTLFMWVQMIVCLFMFLSTQTHGQQHLLLYIPSLIMLTLISIRHITKEWALVGISLLALVHSVNVYIPRTQPHNIQGIKHMALIPNFSMLPVSRDDTDEILALKKKLDTTVYDGDTLGVLASSFTLNEDILINAEPSLGVKSIRDNYIVSLPQVDSRDRDLTPLYTVNYVLVASPAQTHLXXXXMRILQRHMRKFPNVKPL
;
A
#
# COMPACT_ATOMS: atom_id res chain seq x y z
N VAL A 1 7.26 43.62 -46.17
CA VAL A 1 6.41 43.81 -44.98
C VAL A 1 5.13 43.01 -45.08
N LYS A 2 4.39 43.04 -46.23
CA LYS A 2 3.13 42.25 -46.40
C LYS A 2 3.33 40.73 -46.39
N PHE A 3 4.44 40.22 -46.91
CA PHE A 3 4.74 38.78 -46.95
C PHE A 3 4.99 38.19 -45.56
N ARG A 4 5.60 38.98 -44.65
CA ARG A 4 5.88 38.53 -43.28
C ARG A 4 4.60 38.47 -42.44
N ALA A 5 3.65 39.36 -42.67
CA ALA A 5 2.34 39.34 -41.99
C ALA A 5 1.52 38.10 -42.39
N ILE A 6 1.52 37.76 -43.70
CA ILE A 6 0.80 36.60 -44.22
C ILE A 6 1.37 35.27 -43.67
N LEU A 7 2.70 35.20 -43.53
CA LEU A 7 3.37 34.03 -42.97
C LEU A 7 3.06 33.87 -41.47
N ASN A 8 3.05 34.97 -40.72
CA ASN A 8 2.68 34.91 -39.30
C ASN A 8 1.23 34.51 -39.13
N ASP A 9 0.29 35.02 -39.90
CA ASP A 9 -1.13 34.63 -39.83
C ASP A 9 -1.33 33.13 -40.14
N LYS A 10 -0.55 32.59 -41.09
CA LYS A 10 -0.63 31.17 -41.43
C LYS A 10 -0.12 30.29 -40.27
N TYR A 11 0.99 30.68 -39.64
CA TYR A 11 1.53 29.96 -38.48
C TYR A 11 0.58 30.04 -37.29
N ASP A 12 -0.03 31.20 -37.05
CA ASP A 12 -1.00 31.40 -35.98
C ASP A 12 -2.25 30.54 -36.24
N LEU A 13 -2.72 30.44 -37.50
CA LEU A 13 -3.87 29.62 -37.86
C LEU A 13 -3.58 28.12 -37.70
N GLU A 14 -2.36 27.65 -38.01
CA GLU A 14 -1.94 26.28 -37.81
C GLU A 14 -1.83 25.98 -36.31
N GLU A 15 -1.29 26.90 -35.53
CA GLU A 15 -1.21 26.74 -34.05
C GLU A 15 -2.60 26.75 -33.44
N ILE A 16 -3.51 27.63 -33.89
CA ILE A 16 -4.90 27.65 -33.44
C ILE A 16 -5.63 26.36 -33.85
N ALA A 17 -5.39 25.85 -35.06
CA ALA A 17 -5.93 24.60 -35.56
C ALA A 17 -5.42 23.40 -34.71
N GLN A 18 -4.12 23.39 -34.39
CA GLN A 18 -3.51 22.40 -33.53
C GLN A 18 -4.06 22.47 -32.09
N ARG A 19 -4.23 23.68 -31.56
CA ARG A 19 -4.86 23.90 -30.25
C ARG A 19 -6.32 23.46 -30.23
N LYS A 20 -7.09 23.77 -31.29
CA LYS A 20 -8.49 23.30 -31.44
C LYS A 20 -8.56 21.79 -31.63
N GLN A 21 -7.60 21.19 -32.30
CA GLN A 21 -7.51 19.74 -32.46
C GLN A 21 -7.10 19.05 -31.13
N SER A 22 -6.24 19.71 -30.34
CA SER A 22 -5.89 19.24 -29.00
C SER A 22 -7.03 19.47 -27.99
N ALA A 23 -7.86 20.46 -28.23
CA ALA A 23 -9.00 20.81 -27.38
C ALA A 23 -10.27 20.01 -27.69
N ARG A 24 -10.31 19.23 -28.78
CA ARG A 24 -11.43 18.29 -28.99
C ARG A 24 -11.39 17.28 -27.83
N PRO A 25 -12.29 17.39 -26.92
CA PRO A 25 -12.32 16.46 -25.80
C PRO A 25 -12.71 15.10 -26.35
N HIS A 26 -12.23 14.44 -26.16
CA HIS A 26 -11.77 13.42 -25.38
C HIS A 26 -12.94 12.50 -24.93
N HIS A 27 -14.12 12.52 -25.67
CA HIS A 27 -15.18 11.54 -25.41
C HIS A 27 -14.61 10.13 -25.36
N LYS A 28 -13.71 9.81 -26.30
CA LYS A 28 -13.01 8.51 -26.30
C LYS A 28 -12.14 8.29 -25.07
N THR A 29 -11.63 9.37 -24.46
CA THR A 29 -10.82 9.28 -23.23
C THR A 29 -11.72 9.20 -22.00
N LEU A 30 -12.82 9.96 -21.99
CA LEU A 30 -13.81 9.86 -20.90
C LEU A 30 -14.43 8.47 -20.88
N ILE A 31 -14.86 7.94 -22.03
CA ILE A 31 -15.40 6.58 -22.14
C ILE A 31 -14.37 5.55 -21.62
N TYR A 32 -13.10 5.69 -22.02
CA TYR A 32 -12.04 4.81 -21.57
C TYR A 32 -11.93 4.81 -20.03
N PHE A 33 -11.91 6.01 -19.41
CA PHE A 33 -11.86 6.11 -17.95
C PHE A 33 -13.13 5.57 -17.29
N ALA A 34 -14.31 5.86 -17.86
CA ALA A 34 -15.59 5.35 -17.35
C ALA A 34 -15.61 3.81 -17.35
N VAL A 35 -15.09 3.19 -18.43
CA VAL A 35 -15.04 1.73 -18.52
C VAL A 35 -14.09 1.16 -17.44
N VAL A 36 -12.87 1.71 -17.31
CA VAL A 36 -11.93 1.23 -16.28
C VAL A 36 -12.51 1.43 -14.88
N TRP A 37 -13.10 2.59 -14.62
CA TRP A 37 -13.78 2.90 -13.35
C TRP A 37 -14.89 1.88 -13.06
N ALA A 38 -15.76 1.63 -14.05
CA ALA A 38 -16.87 0.69 -13.88
C ALA A 38 -16.35 -0.73 -13.61
N VAL A 39 -15.34 -1.19 -14.37
CA VAL A 39 -14.76 -2.52 -14.20
C VAL A 39 -14.18 -2.67 -12.79
N LEU A 40 -13.37 -1.71 -12.32
CA LEU A 40 -12.75 -1.79 -10.99
C LEU A 40 -13.81 -1.80 -9.87
N ASN A 41 -14.86 -0.98 -10.00
CA ASN A 41 -15.94 -0.95 -9.01
C ASN A 41 -16.77 -2.24 -9.02
N ILE A 42 -17.12 -2.77 -10.20
CA ILE A 42 -17.87 -4.03 -10.34
C ILE A 42 -17.05 -5.18 -9.73
N LEU A 43 -15.75 -5.25 -10.03
CA LEU A 43 -14.87 -6.29 -9.47
C LEU A 43 -14.80 -6.17 -7.94
N ALA A 44 -14.72 -4.95 -7.41
CA ALA A 44 -14.70 -4.73 -5.94
C ALA A 44 -16.02 -5.17 -5.30
N ILE A 45 -17.16 -4.81 -5.91
CA ILE A 45 -18.49 -5.22 -5.43
C ILE A 45 -18.57 -6.76 -5.39
N ILE A 46 -18.22 -7.41 -6.50
CA ILE A 46 -18.24 -8.89 -6.58
C ILE A 46 -17.31 -9.49 -5.52
N TYR A 47 -16.09 -8.95 -5.38
CA TYR A 47 -15.11 -9.44 -4.42
C TYR A 47 -15.67 -9.36 -2.99
N ILE A 48 -16.17 -8.21 -2.59
CA ILE A 48 -16.64 -7.99 -1.21
C ILE A 48 -17.91 -8.80 -0.92
N THR A 49 -18.87 -8.84 -1.87
CA THR A 49 -20.14 -9.56 -1.66
C THR A 49 -19.97 -11.08 -1.65
N LYS A 50 -18.89 -11.59 -2.28
CA LYS A 50 -18.60 -13.03 -2.29
C LYS A 50 -17.61 -13.43 -1.19
N SER A 51 -17.07 -12.45 -0.45
CA SER A 51 -16.06 -12.66 0.59
C SER A 51 -16.74 -12.65 1.96
N ASN A 52 -16.48 -13.67 2.77
CA ASN A 52 -16.81 -13.66 4.20
C ASN A 52 -15.56 -13.44 5.06
N TYR A 53 -14.59 -12.70 4.51
CA TYR A 53 -13.34 -12.35 5.19
C TYR A 53 -13.63 -11.42 6.38
N ILE A 54 -13.04 -11.75 7.51
CA ILE A 54 -13.07 -10.91 8.71
C ILE A 54 -11.74 -10.17 8.78
N TYR A 55 -11.78 -8.86 8.89
CA TYR A 55 -10.57 -8.02 8.94
C TYR A 55 -9.80 -8.25 10.25
N PHE A 56 -8.48 -8.31 10.15
CA PHE A 56 -7.56 -8.42 11.30
C PHE A 56 -6.20 -7.81 10.94
N TRP A 57 -5.44 -7.44 11.97
CA TRP A 57 -4.11 -6.81 11.90
C TRP A 57 -4.14 -5.54 11.01
N ASP A 58 -3.25 -5.43 10.01
CA ASP A 58 -3.09 -4.21 9.21
C ASP A 58 -4.36 -3.81 8.43
N ASP A 59 -5.16 -4.77 7.97
CA ASP A 59 -6.41 -4.46 7.27
C ASP A 59 -7.52 -4.01 8.24
N SER A 60 -7.58 -4.59 9.46
CA SER A 60 -8.52 -4.14 10.49
C SER A 60 -8.17 -2.75 11.03
N THR A 61 -6.88 -2.50 11.31
CA THR A 61 -6.45 -1.28 12.00
C THR A 61 -6.95 -0.01 11.33
N TYR A 62 -6.80 0.11 10.00
CA TYR A 62 -7.26 1.33 9.30
C TYR A 62 -8.77 1.35 9.07
N TRP A 63 -9.41 0.19 8.99
CA TRP A 63 -10.87 0.08 9.02
C TRP A 63 -11.41 0.61 10.36
N ASP A 64 -10.82 0.19 11.47
CA ASP A 64 -11.22 0.61 12.83
C ASP A 64 -10.94 2.10 13.05
N ILE A 65 -9.78 2.59 12.59
CA ILE A 65 -9.46 4.03 12.63
C ILE A 65 -10.51 4.83 11.83
N ALA A 66 -10.89 4.36 10.64
CA ALA A 66 -11.89 5.04 9.83
C ALA A 66 -13.27 5.08 10.52
N ARG A 67 -13.67 3.95 11.14
CA ARG A 67 -14.91 3.86 11.93
C ARG A 67 -14.88 4.80 13.15
N LYS A 68 -13.78 4.78 13.90
CA LYS A 68 -13.58 5.65 15.07
C LYS A 68 -13.68 7.13 14.71
N ILE A 69 -13.02 7.53 13.61
CA ILE A 69 -13.07 8.91 13.12
C ILE A 69 -14.50 9.25 12.67
N ALA A 70 -15.15 8.36 11.93
CA ALA A 70 -16.51 8.57 11.40
C ALA A 70 -17.54 8.75 12.51
N SER A 71 -17.40 7.98 13.61
CA SER A 71 -18.31 8.06 14.77
C SER A 71 -18.03 9.27 15.67
N GLY A 72 -16.87 9.92 15.53
CA GLY A 72 -16.48 11.03 16.37
C GLY A 72 -16.01 10.61 17.78
N ALA A 73 -15.65 9.34 17.96
CA ALA A 73 -15.22 8.78 19.25
C ALA A 73 -13.76 9.17 19.56
N PHE A 74 -13.56 10.44 19.95
CA PHE A 74 -12.23 10.96 20.30
C PHE A 74 -12.13 11.22 21.79
N SER A 75 -10.92 11.06 22.31
CA SER A 75 -10.57 11.47 23.65
C SER A 75 -10.62 13.00 23.78
N GLU A 76 -10.44 13.49 24.99
CA GLU A 76 -10.37 14.92 25.29
C GLU A 76 -9.35 15.63 24.39
N GLY A 77 -9.54 16.92 24.14
CA GLY A 77 -8.67 17.74 23.30
C GLY A 77 -9.18 17.96 21.88
N GLY A 78 -10.20 17.22 21.47
CA GLY A 78 -10.85 17.42 20.17
C GLY A 78 -10.15 16.74 18.99
N PHE A 79 -10.79 16.82 17.84
CA PHE A 79 -10.43 16.06 16.63
C PHE A 79 -8.98 16.29 16.17
N TRP A 80 -8.62 17.55 15.90
CA TRP A 80 -7.30 17.86 15.32
C TRP A 80 -6.14 17.59 16.30
N HIS A 81 -6.38 17.78 17.60
CA HIS A 81 -5.42 17.42 18.64
C HIS A 81 -5.12 15.90 18.61
N ASN A 82 -6.18 15.10 18.57
CA ASN A 82 -6.04 13.63 18.50
C ASN A 82 -5.35 13.17 17.22
N VAL A 83 -5.68 13.78 16.07
CA VAL A 83 -5.01 13.45 14.79
C VAL A 83 -3.51 13.77 14.87
N TYR A 84 -3.16 14.97 15.36
CA TYR A 84 -1.76 15.41 15.46
C TYR A 84 -0.97 14.50 16.40
N ASN A 85 -1.51 14.25 17.59
CA ASN A 85 -0.82 13.42 18.61
C ASN A 85 -0.64 11.97 18.12
N SER A 86 -1.61 11.43 17.38
CA SER A 86 -1.51 10.05 16.84
C SER A 86 -0.25 9.87 15.99
N VAL A 87 0.25 10.91 15.36
CA VAL A 87 1.45 10.84 14.50
C VAL A 87 2.69 10.44 15.31
N ALA A 88 2.85 11.04 16.50
CA ALA A 88 4.01 10.76 17.37
C ALA A 88 3.79 9.54 18.27
N GLU A 89 2.57 9.35 18.75
CA GLU A 89 2.28 8.37 19.80
C GLU A 89 1.95 6.97 19.25
N GLN A 90 1.18 6.91 18.14
CA GLN A 90 0.63 5.65 17.67
C GLN A 90 1.45 5.05 16.51
N ASP A 91 1.50 3.74 16.44
CA ASP A 91 2.15 3.03 15.33
C ASP A 91 1.30 3.10 14.05
N TYR A 92 -0.02 3.25 14.21
CA TYR A 92 -1.00 3.47 13.14
C TYR A 92 -1.68 4.81 13.41
N ASN A 93 -1.20 5.86 12.78
CA ASN A 93 -1.74 7.19 13.01
C ASN A 93 -3.05 7.41 12.24
N TYR A 94 -3.78 8.45 12.61
CA TYR A 94 -5.12 8.71 12.06
C TYR A 94 -5.10 9.32 10.65
N ILE A 95 -3.97 9.85 10.18
CA ILE A 95 -3.90 10.58 8.89
C ILE A 95 -4.36 9.69 7.73
N ALA A 96 -3.86 8.44 7.66
CA ALA A 96 -4.20 7.52 6.56
C ALA A 96 -5.67 7.09 6.60
N GLY A 97 -6.30 7.14 7.77
CA GLY A 97 -7.73 6.82 7.92
C GLY A 97 -8.69 7.96 7.58
N LEU A 98 -8.21 9.22 7.55
CA LEU A 98 -9.09 10.39 7.38
C LEU A 98 -9.96 10.35 6.12
N PRO A 99 -9.40 10.09 4.91
CA PRO A 99 -10.26 10.09 3.73
C PRO A 99 -11.26 8.94 3.71
N SER A 100 -10.86 7.77 4.23
CA SER A 100 -11.76 6.60 4.33
C SER A 100 -12.85 6.84 5.36
N ALA A 101 -12.55 7.55 6.45
CA ALA A 101 -13.54 7.91 7.47
C ALA A 101 -14.66 8.79 6.91
N LEU A 102 -14.32 9.70 5.99
CA LEU A 102 -15.33 10.53 5.33
C LEU A 102 -16.29 9.65 4.52
N ILE A 103 -15.77 8.64 3.82
CA ILE A 103 -16.60 7.71 3.04
C ILE A 103 -17.49 6.88 3.99
N VAL A 104 -16.93 6.35 5.07
CA VAL A 104 -17.68 5.58 6.08
C VAL A 104 -18.77 6.45 6.71
N LYS A 105 -18.48 7.71 7.00
CA LYS A 105 -19.44 8.66 7.57
C LYS A 105 -20.62 8.95 6.63
N ILE A 106 -20.37 9.04 5.31
CA ILE A 106 -21.39 9.38 4.31
C ILE A 106 -22.21 8.12 3.90
N PHE A 107 -21.54 6.99 3.69
CA PHE A 107 -22.12 5.80 3.07
C PHE A 107 -22.40 4.65 4.05
N GLY A 108 -22.07 4.85 5.34
CA GLY A 108 -22.30 3.86 6.40
C GLY A 108 -21.08 2.97 6.68
N GLU A 109 -21.14 2.32 7.83
CA GLU A 109 -20.04 1.49 8.37
C GLU A 109 -20.06 0.08 7.78
N SER A 110 -19.94 0.00 6.45
CA SER A 110 -19.86 -1.31 5.81
C SER A 110 -18.49 -1.50 5.14
N ARG A 111 -18.01 -2.74 5.13
CA ARG A 111 -16.78 -3.12 4.44
C ARG A 111 -16.85 -2.72 2.95
N LEU A 112 -18.05 -2.86 2.34
CA LEU A 112 -18.26 -2.49 0.94
C LEU A 112 -18.03 -0.97 0.73
N ALA A 113 -18.64 -0.12 1.58
CA ALA A 113 -18.45 1.33 1.49
C ALA A 113 -16.98 1.71 1.66
N TYR A 114 -16.30 1.11 2.63
CA TYR A 114 -14.88 1.35 2.90
C TYR A 114 -14.02 0.99 1.68
N VAL A 115 -14.17 -0.22 1.12
CA VAL A 115 -13.36 -0.68 -0.02
C VAL A 115 -13.69 0.13 -1.28
N LEU A 116 -14.97 0.45 -1.54
CA LEU A 116 -15.33 1.33 -2.67
C LEU A 116 -14.71 2.73 -2.49
N GLY A 117 -14.60 3.19 -1.25
CA GLY A 117 -13.85 4.40 -0.93
C GLY A 117 -12.39 4.30 -1.38
N LEU A 118 -11.69 3.23 -0.99
CA LEU A 118 -10.29 3.00 -1.38
C LEU A 118 -10.15 2.89 -2.90
N VAL A 119 -11.07 2.17 -3.57
CA VAL A 119 -11.06 2.02 -5.04
C VAL A 119 -11.16 3.39 -5.70
N ASN A 120 -12.12 4.21 -5.29
CA ASN A 120 -12.43 5.47 -5.98
C ASN A 120 -11.44 6.59 -5.60
N LEU A 121 -11.06 6.70 -4.32
CA LEU A 121 -10.11 7.73 -3.88
C LEU A 121 -8.69 7.44 -4.39
N TYR A 122 -8.27 6.17 -4.38
CA TYR A 122 -6.86 5.85 -4.57
C TYR A 122 -6.56 4.98 -5.79
N LEU A 123 -7.25 3.85 -5.99
CA LEU A 123 -6.90 2.94 -7.08
C LEU A 123 -7.21 3.54 -8.46
N VAL A 124 -8.41 4.09 -8.63
CA VAL A 124 -8.81 4.76 -9.89
C VAL A 124 -7.95 5.99 -10.14
N THR A 125 -7.66 6.77 -9.09
CA THR A 125 -6.81 7.97 -9.18
C THR A 125 -5.35 7.58 -9.49
N SER A 126 -4.85 6.49 -8.89
CA SER A 126 -3.51 5.94 -9.23
C SER A 126 -3.45 5.54 -10.70
N PHE A 127 -4.51 4.88 -11.20
CA PHE A 127 -4.59 4.53 -12.62
C PHE A 127 -4.57 5.80 -13.51
N ALA A 128 -5.28 6.86 -13.09
CA ALA A 128 -5.23 8.15 -13.81
C ALA A 128 -3.81 8.72 -13.82
N MET A 129 -3.06 8.63 -12.71
CA MET A 129 -1.66 9.08 -12.65
C MET A 129 -0.75 8.23 -13.53
N VAL A 130 -0.99 6.91 -13.61
CA VAL A 130 -0.28 6.03 -14.56
C VAL A 130 -0.56 6.46 -16.00
N TYR A 131 -1.80 6.80 -16.33
CA TYR A 131 -2.16 7.29 -17.66
C TYR A 131 -1.47 8.63 -17.99
N VAL A 132 -1.40 9.55 -17.01
CA VAL A 132 -0.68 10.83 -17.19
C VAL A 132 0.81 10.58 -17.46
N LEU A 133 1.45 9.66 -16.71
CA LEU A 133 2.83 9.23 -16.99
C LEU A 133 2.94 8.61 -18.39
N ALA A 134 1.99 7.74 -18.75
CA ALA A 134 1.98 7.07 -20.05
C ALA A 134 1.88 8.08 -21.20
N LYS A 135 1.09 9.15 -21.05
CA LYS A 135 0.99 10.24 -22.05
C LYS A 135 2.35 10.93 -22.28
N LYS A 136 3.16 11.02 -21.23
CA LYS A 136 4.48 11.67 -21.31
C LYS A 136 5.57 10.76 -21.86
N VAL A 137 5.39 9.44 -21.70
CA VAL A 137 6.44 8.46 -21.96
C VAL A 137 6.14 7.57 -23.17
N SER A 138 4.88 7.18 -23.40
CA SER A 138 4.49 6.16 -24.38
C SER A 138 3.75 6.76 -25.58
N LYS A 139 3.90 6.13 -26.75
CA LYS A 139 3.14 6.47 -27.97
C LYS A 139 1.71 5.94 -27.93
N ALA A 140 1.42 4.94 -27.09
CA ALA A 140 0.11 4.32 -26.94
C ALA A 140 -0.34 4.37 -25.48
N PRO A 141 -0.64 5.59 -24.92
CA PRO A 141 -0.80 5.76 -23.49
C PRO A 141 -1.96 4.97 -22.87
N LYS A 142 -3.07 4.78 -23.58
CA LYS A 142 -4.21 4.03 -23.07
C LYS A 142 -3.86 2.55 -22.87
N ILE A 143 -3.25 1.94 -23.90
CA ILE A 143 -2.82 0.54 -23.86
C ILE A 143 -1.73 0.36 -22.79
N ALA A 144 -0.75 1.26 -22.77
CA ALA A 144 0.37 1.20 -21.82
C ALA A 144 -0.12 1.30 -20.37
N ALA A 145 -1.12 2.14 -20.08
CA ALA A 145 -1.69 2.26 -18.73
C ALA A 145 -2.44 0.98 -18.32
N VAL A 146 -3.22 0.38 -19.24
CA VAL A 146 -3.92 -0.89 -18.96
C VAL A 146 -2.90 -2.03 -18.74
N ILE A 147 -1.89 -2.13 -19.60
CA ILE A 147 -0.81 -3.14 -19.44
C ILE A 147 -0.15 -2.97 -18.05
N SER A 148 0.12 -1.73 -17.64
CA SER A 148 0.74 -1.44 -16.33
C SER A 148 -0.14 -1.92 -15.16
N LEU A 149 -1.46 -1.71 -15.24
CA LEU A 149 -2.40 -2.19 -14.23
C LEU A 149 -2.45 -3.73 -14.21
N MET A 150 -2.55 -4.35 -15.39
CA MET A 150 -2.65 -5.80 -15.54
C MET A 150 -1.39 -6.53 -15.07
N ILE A 151 -0.22 -5.91 -15.27
CA ILE A 151 1.05 -6.55 -14.95
C ILE A 151 1.39 -6.43 -13.45
N CYS A 152 0.67 -5.53 -12.73
CA CYS A 152 0.80 -5.35 -11.28
C CYS A 152 -0.54 -5.60 -10.57
N PRO A 153 -1.12 -6.83 -10.66
CA PRO A 153 -2.44 -7.10 -10.07
C PRO A 153 -2.48 -6.94 -8.55
N SER A 154 -1.32 -6.91 -7.88
CA SER A 154 -1.21 -6.64 -6.45
C SER A 154 -1.81 -5.29 -6.04
N MET A 155 -1.83 -4.27 -6.93
CA MET A 155 -2.50 -3.00 -6.65
C MET A 155 -4.00 -3.22 -6.36
N VAL A 156 -4.65 -4.00 -7.21
CA VAL A 156 -6.09 -4.32 -7.11
C VAL A 156 -6.33 -5.18 -5.86
N PHE A 157 -5.52 -6.23 -5.69
CA PHE A 157 -5.65 -7.18 -4.58
C PHE A 157 -5.57 -6.48 -3.22
N LEU A 158 -4.54 -5.65 -3.01
CA LEU A 158 -4.36 -4.94 -1.74
C LEU A 158 -5.49 -3.94 -1.46
N THR A 159 -5.99 -3.28 -2.51
CA THR A 159 -7.13 -2.37 -2.37
C THR A 159 -8.39 -3.12 -1.93
N PHE A 160 -8.65 -4.29 -2.54
CA PHE A 160 -9.86 -5.07 -2.23
C PHE A 160 -9.78 -5.69 -0.83
N ASN A 161 -8.57 -5.88 -0.29
CA ASN A 161 -8.36 -6.36 1.09
C ASN A 161 -8.29 -5.20 2.11
N GLY A 162 -8.58 -3.96 1.70
CA GLY A 162 -8.75 -2.86 2.65
C GLY A 162 -7.47 -2.10 3.01
N PHE A 163 -6.34 -2.33 2.31
CA PHE A 163 -5.08 -1.66 2.63
C PHE A 163 -5.09 -0.21 2.15
N VAL A 164 -4.93 0.74 3.07
CA VAL A 164 -4.82 2.18 2.77
C VAL A 164 -3.51 2.54 2.07
N ASP A 165 -2.56 1.62 2.01
CA ASP A 165 -1.25 1.79 1.36
C ASP A 165 -1.38 2.16 -0.11
N ILE A 166 -2.51 1.85 -0.76
CA ILE A 166 -2.80 2.29 -2.13
C ILE A 166 -2.84 3.83 -2.23
N GLY A 167 -3.21 4.53 -1.14
CA GLY A 167 -3.14 6.00 -1.09
C GLY A 167 -1.70 6.50 -1.12
N GLY A 168 -0.79 5.80 -0.45
CA GLY A 168 0.63 6.11 -0.54
C GLY A 168 1.20 5.83 -1.93
N LEU A 169 0.77 4.73 -2.59
CA LEU A 169 1.14 4.48 -3.99
C LEU A 169 0.74 5.66 -4.89
N LEU A 170 -0.46 6.20 -4.69
CA LEU A 170 -0.91 7.40 -5.42
C LEU A 170 0.08 8.56 -5.23
N GLY A 171 0.48 8.83 -3.98
CA GLY A 171 1.48 9.88 -3.68
C GLY A 171 2.82 9.63 -4.38
N CYS A 172 3.30 8.38 -4.39
CA CYS A 172 4.52 8.00 -5.10
C CYS A 172 4.40 8.27 -6.61
N LEU A 173 3.26 7.92 -7.22
CA LEU A 173 3.00 8.16 -8.64
C LEU A 173 2.93 9.67 -8.95
N VAL A 174 2.41 10.49 -8.03
CA VAL A 174 2.42 11.95 -8.17
C VAL A 174 3.87 12.47 -8.14
N CYS A 175 4.72 11.99 -7.22
CA CYS A 175 6.15 12.33 -7.18
C CYS A 175 6.84 12.02 -8.51
N PHE A 176 6.57 10.82 -9.08
CA PHE A 176 7.09 10.43 -10.39
C PHE A 176 6.60 11.36 -11.49
N ASN A 177 5.30 11.71 -11.49
CA ASN A 177 4.73 12.63 -12.47
C ASN A 177 5.41 14.01 -12.41
N LEU A 178 5.64 14.53 -11.20
CA LEU A 178 6.30 15.83 -11.00
C LEU A 178 7.78 15.78 -11.41
N TYR A 179 8.47 14.69 -11.09
CA TYR A 179 9.92 14.58 -11.37
C TYR A 179 10.20 14.38 -12.86
N PHE A 180 9.38 13.59 -13.58
CA PHE A 180 9.63 13.22 -14.98
C PHE A 180 8.86 14.08 -15.99
N VAL A 181 8.24 15.18 -15.56
CA VAL A 181 7.62 16.15 -16.50
C VAL A 181 8.70 16.81 -17.34
N LYS A 182 8.49 16.82 -18.65
CA LYS A 182 9.26 17.63 -19.62
C LYS A 182 8.36 18.77 -20.12
N ASP A 183 8.27 19.81 -19.35
CA ASP A 183 7.65 21.07 -19.79
C ASP A 183 8.72 22.16 -19.93
N LYS A 184 8.35 23.28 -20.53
CA LYS A 184 9.24 24.45 -20.69
C LYS A 184 9.80 24.92 -19.32
N ASP A 185 9.08 24.62 -18.22
CA ASP A 185 9.47 24.94 -16.85
C ASP A 185 10.11 23.74 -16.12
N ASP A 186 10.91 22.96 -16.85
CA ASP A 186 11.58 21.75 -16.31
C ASP A 186 12.47 22.06 -15.10
N ASP A 187 12.84 23.34 -14.93
CA ASP A 187 13.73 23.82 -13.87
C ASP A 187 13.01 24.57 -12.75
N ALA A 188 11.67 24.53 -12.70
CA ALA A 188 10.92 25.26 -11.68
C ALA A 188 11.18 24.68 -10.27
N ILE A 189 11.76 25.50 -9.40
CA ILE A 189 12.14 25.13 -8.03
C ILE A 189 10.94 24.65 -7.23
N TRP A 190 9.75 25.26 -7.40
CA TRP A 190 8.55 24.91 -6.67
C TRP A 190 8.19 23.42 -6.80
N ARG A 191 8.50 22.78 -7.94
CA ARG A 191 8.22 21.35 -8.15
C ARG A 191 8.94 20.48 -7.12
N TYR A 192 10.20 20.83 -6.83
CA TYR A 192 11.03 20.06 -5.90
C TYR A 192 10.63 20.33 -4.46
N ALA A 193 10.11 21.52 -4.19
CA ALA A 193 9.48 21.83 -2.90
C ALA A 193 8.19 21.01 -2.73
N VAL A 194 7.34 20.93 -3.75
CA VAL A 194 6.11 20.11 -3.72
C VAL A 194 6.45 18.62 -3.58
N ILE A 195 7.50 18.13 -4.27
CA ILE A 195 7.97 16.75 -4.07
C ILE A 195 8.37 16.56 -2.61
N GLY A 196 9.11 17.49 -2.01
CA GLY A 196 9.47 17.42 -0.58
C GLY A 196 8.26 17.34 0.34
N LEU A 197 7.24 18.18 0.10
CA LEU A 197 5.96 18.15 0.84
C LEU A 197 5.26 16.79 0.71
N LEU A 198 5.21 16.25 -0.51
CA LEU A 198 4.59 14.95 -0.77
C LEU A 198 5.35 13.82 -0.08
N LEU A 199 6.69 13.88 -0.06
CA LEU A 199 7.51 12.88 0.62
C LEU A 199 7.26 12.89 2.14
N VAL A 200 7.08 14.06 2.75
CA VAL A 200 6.67 14.16 4.15
C VAL A 200 5.26 13.58 4.33
N ALA A 201 4.31 13.98 3.48
CA ALA A 201 2.92 13.47 3.55
C ALA A 201 2.89 11.93 3.43
N LEU A 202 3.74 11.35 2.59
CA LEU A 202 3.88 9.90 2.44
C LEU A 202 4.38 9.24 3.74
N MET A 203 5.39 9.81 4.40
CA MET A 203 5.90 9.30 5.68
C MET A 203 4.84 9.40 6.78
N LEU A 204 4.07 10.51 6.79
CA LEU A 204 2.93 10.68 7.70
C LEU A 204 1.78 9.73 7.35
N TRP A 205 1.60 9.39 6.06
CA TRP A 205 0.60 8.40 5.62
C TRP A 205 0.88 7.04 6.25
N ARG A 206 2.10 6.51 6.01
CA ARG A 206 2.62 5.31 6.67
C ARG A 206 4.13 5.43 6.78
N ARG A 207 4.69 5.17 7.94
CA ARG A 207 6.13 5.33 8.21
C ARG A 207 7.02 4.55 7.21
N TRP A 208 6.52 3.45 6.62
CA TRP A 208 7.25 2.68 5.59
C TRP A 208 7.61 3.51 4.37
N TYR A 209 6.85 4.57 4.07
CA TYR A 209 7.17 5.46 2.96
C TYR A 209 8.44 6.28 3.21
N ALA A 210 9.02 6.23 4.42
CA ALA A 210 10.38 6.73 4.65
C ALA A 210 11.38 5.99 3.74
N PHE A 211 11.18 4.67 3.50
CA PHE A 211 12.03 3.90 2.60
C PHE A 211 11.90 4.38 1.15
N PHE A 212 10.69 4.70 0.71
CA PHE A 212 10.48 5.34 -0.60
C PHE A 212 11.14 6.72 -0.63
N THR A 213 10.96 7.55 0.41
CA THR A 213 11.53 8.90 0.50
C THR A 213 13.05 8.86 0.36
N VAL A 214 13.72 8.04 1.16
CA VAL A 214 15.19 7.90 1.12
C VAL A 214 15.63 7.38 -0.25
N SER A 215 14.99 6.33 -0.76
CA SER A 215 15.38 5.73 -2.04
C SER A 215 15.12 6.68 -3.22
N PHE A 216 14.03 7.45 -3.20
CA PHE A 216 13.71 8.43 -4.24
C PHE A 216 14.75 9.57 -4.24
N ILE A 217 15.09 10.11 -3.06
CA ILE A 217 16.12 11.17 -2.93
C ILE A 217 17.48 10.63 -3.38
N THR A 218 17.83 9.38 -2.99
CA THR A 218 19.08 8.75 -3.45
C THR A 218 19.11 8.62 -4.97
N ALA A 219 17.99 8.28 -5.60
CA ALA A 219 17.89 8.21 -7.06
C ALA A 219 18.05 9.61 -7.70
N MET A 220 17.49 10.67 -7.06
CA MET A 220 17.70 12.06 -7.52
C MET A 220 19.19 12.45 -7.43
N LEU A 221 19.87 12.08 -6.33
CA LEU A 221 21.31 12.34 -6.17
C LEU A 221 22.12 11.59 -7.22
N ALA A 222 21.79 10.32 -7.48
CA ALA A 222 22.44 9.52 -8.53
C ALA A 222 22.28 10.17 -9.90
N ASP A 223 21.08 10.72 -10.21
CA ASP A 223 20.85 11.48 -11.45
C ASP A 223 21.80 12.69 -11.55
N CYS A 224 22.04 13.41 -10.44
CA CYS A 224 22.93 14.57 -10.42
C CYS A 224 24.39 14.16 -10.66
N VAL A 225 24.86 13.11 -9.96
CA VAL A 225 26.23 12.61 -10.07
C VAL A 225 26.51 12.06 -11.48
N LEU A 226 25.65 11.16 -11.95
CA LEU A 226 25.92 10.36 -13.15
C LEU A 226 25.53 11.06 -14.45
N PHE A 227 24.51 11.92 -14.41
CA PHE A 227 24.00 12.59 -15.63
C PHE A 227 24.07 14.09 -15.55
N LYS A 228 24.83 14.63 -14.60
CA LYS A 228 25.09 16.07 -14.42
C LYS A 228 23.80 16.89 -14.36
N LYS A 229 22.76 16.32 -13.71
CA LYS A 229 21.52 17.05 -13.44
C LYS A 229 21.77 18.17 -12.42
N LYS A 230 20.87 19.13 -12.36
CA LYS A 230 21.03 20.30 -11.47
C LYS A 230 20.87 19.91 -10.00
N TRP A 231 21.89 20.19 -9.18
CA TRP A 231 21.98 19.82 -7.76
C TRP A 231 20.90 20.47 -6.90
N TYR A 232 20.36 21.64 -7.29
CA TYR A 232 19.30 22.27 -6.49
C TYR A 232 18.06 21.35 -6.36
N LYS A 233 17.84 20.43 -7.30
CA LYS A 233 16.68 19.52 -7.31
C LYS A 233 16.62 18.67 -6.02
N PRO A 234 17.60 17.80 -5.73
CA PRO A 234 17.58 17.08 -4.46
C PRO A 234 17.79 17.99 -3.24
N ILE A 235 18.58 19.07 -3.36
CA ILE A 235 18.83 19.99 -2.24
C ILE A 235 17.53 20.62 -1.75
N VAL A 236 16.70 21.16 -2.63
CA VAL A 236 15.40 21.76 -2.25
C VAL A 236 14.48 20.69 -1.65
N THR A 237 14.43 19.51 -2.26
CA THR A 237 13.61 18.40 -1.75
C THR A 237 14.04 18.01 -0.33
N ILE A 238 15.36 17.81 -0.10
CA ILE A 238 15.91 17.46 1.23
C ILE A 238 15.62 18.57 2.24
N ALA A 239 15.84 19.83 1.83
CA ALA A 239 15.64 21.00 2.71
C ALA A 239 14.18 21.07 3.18
N VAL A 240 13.22 20.88 2.26
CA VAL A 240 11.78 20.90 2.60
C VAL A 240 11.43 19.72 3.52
N VAL A 241 11.91 18.50 3.21
CA VAL A 241 11.66 17.32 4.04
C VAL A 241 12.22 17.55 5.45
N GLY A 242 13.48 17.96 5.54
CA GLY A 242 14.16 18.21 6.82
C GLY A 242 13.48 19.31 7.63
N LEU A 243 13.20 20.45 6.98
CA LEU A 243 12.56 21.59 7.65
C LEU A 243 11.21 21.18 8.27
N ILE A 244 10.35 20.51 7.48
CA ILE A 244 9.01 20.16 7.96
C ILE A 244 9.08 19.11 9.07
N LEU A 245 9.93 18.09 8.93
CA LEU A 245 10.06 17.06 9.98
C LEU A 245 10.62 17.67 11.28
N VAL A 246 11.64 18.53 11.19
CA VAL A 246 12.27 19.10 12.38
C VAL A 246 11.36 20.14 13.06
N VAL A 247 10.67 20.99 12.29
CA VAL A 247 9.87 22.09 12.85
C VAL A 247 8.49 21.61 13.33
N PHE A 248 7.81 20.78 12.52
CA PHE A 248 6.40 20.43 12.79
C PHE A 248 6.20 19.00 13.28
N PHE A 249 7.12 18.07 12.97
CA PHE A 249 6.97 16.65 13.29
C PHE A 249 8.22 16.06 13.95
N ARG A 250 8.84 16.85 14.84
CA ARG A 250 10.08 16.45 15.54
C ARG A 250 9.91 15.14 16.30
N ASP A 251 8.81 15.00 17.01
CA ASP A 251 8.55 13.79 17.81
C ASP A 251 8.36 12.56 16.92
N PHE A 252 7.68 12.71 15.80
CA PHE A 252 7.57 11.65 14.80
C PHE A 252 8.95 11.29 14.25
N LEU A 253 9.78 12.28 13.92
CA LEU A 253 11.15 12.04 13.46
C LEU A 253 11.94 11.22 14.48
N VAL A 254 11.97 11.65 15.74
CA VAL A 254 12.80 11.03 16.79
C VAL A 254 12.23 9.69 17.24
N TYR A 255 10.92 9.60 17.53
CA TYR A 255 10.34 8.43 18.17
C TYR A 255 9.83 7.38 17.16
N LYS A 256 9.61 7.77 15.88
CA LYS A 256 9.10 6.84 14.86
C LYS A 256 10.11 6.59 13.74
N LEU A 257 10.71 7.63 13.14
CA LEU A 257 11.61 7.43 11.99
C LEU A 257 13.02 7.00 12.40
N MET A 258 13.55 7.49 13.53
CA MET A 258 14.89 7.16 14.00
C MET A 258 14.96 5.93 14.94
N LYS A 259 13.81 5.31 15.22
CA LYS A 259 13.72 4.12 16.07
C LYS A 259 14.44 2.92 15.42
N ASP A 260 15.09 2.09 16.23
CA ASP A 260 15.76 0.88 15.74
C ASP A 260 14.73 -0.23 15.43
N TYR A 261 14.21 -0.19 14.22
CA TYR A 261 13.23 -1.18 13.75
C TYR A 261 13.86 -2.54 13.46
N GLY A 262 15.16 -2.61 13.17
CA GLY A 262 15.85 -3.88 12.93
C GLY A 262 15.81 -4.77 14.16
N ASN A 263 16.02 -4.19 15.34
CA ASN A 263 15.88 -4.90 16.61
C ASN A 263 14.41 -5.14 16.97
N LEU A 264 13.58 -4.11 16.82
CA LEU A 264 12.15 -4.15 17.19
C LEU A 264 11.39 -5.24 16.43
N TYR A 265 11.65 -5.35 15.11
CA TYR A 265 10.98 -6.33 14.25
C TYR A 265 11.83 -7.58 13.99
N SER A 266 12.73 -7.92 14.90
CA SER A 266 13.60 -9.12 14.75
C SER A 266 12.80 -10.42 14.56
N GLY A 267 11.60 -10.52 15.16
CA GLY A 267 10.69 -11.66 14.97
C GLY A 267 10.10 -11.76 13.56
N TYR A 268 10.10 -10.66 12.82
CA TYR A 268 9.58 -10.59 11.45
C TYR A 268 10.68 -10.57 10.39
N LYS A 269 11.94 -10.78 10.80
CA LYS A 269 13.09 -10.75 9.89
C LYS A 269 13.46 -12.18 9.50
N PHE A 270 13.18 -12.54 8.26
CA PHE A 270 13.51 -13.84 7.69
C PHE A 270 14.71 -13.71 6.77
N SER A 271 14.99 -14.75 6.00
CA SER A 271 16.17 -14.75 5.10
C SER A 271 15.89 -13.91 3.84
N VAL A 272 16.97 -13.44 3.21
CA VAL A 272 16.92 -12.78 1.89
C VAL A 272 16.17 -13.66 0.87
N GLY A 273 16.39 -14.98 0.93
CA GLY A 273 15.70 -15.92 0.06
C GLY A 273 14.18 -15.89 0.24
N THR A 274 13.73 -15.71 1.48
CA THR A 274 12.28 -15.58 1.78
C THR A 274 11.72 -14.29 1.18
N ASP A 275 12.45 -13.18 1.30
CA ASP A 275 12.06 -11.90 0.68
C ASP A 275 11.95 -12.02 -0.84
N LEU A 276 12.94 -12.65 -1.47
CA LEU A 276 12.93 -12.84 -2.93
C LEU A 276 11.75 -13.71 -3.38
N LYS A 277 11.43 -14.77 -2.63
CA LYS A 277 10.24 -15.60 -2.90
C LYS A 277 8.96 -14.75 -2.83
N LEU A 278 8.83 -13.91 -1.80
CA LEU A 278 7.67 -13.03 -1.64
C LEU A 278 7.56 -12.04 -2.81
N ILE A 279 8.65 -11.37 -3.15
CA ILE A 279 8.70 -10.40 -4.26
C ILE A 279 8.26 -11.09 -5.57
N THR A 280 8.83 -12.28 -5.85
CA THR A 280 8.50 -13.02 -7.08
C THR A 280 7.06 -13.53 -7.07
N ARG A 281 6.49 -13.83 -5.90
CA ARG A 281 5.08 -14.24 -5.78
C ARG A 281 4.14 -13.15 -6.32
N TYR A 282 4.49 -11.88 -6.13
CA TYR A 282 3.64 -10.75 -6.53
C TYR A 282 3.98 -10.17 -7.91
N PHE A 283 5.25 -10.25 -8.34
CA PHE A 283 5.67 -9.66 -9.61
C PHE A 283 6.07 -10.68 -10.67
N GLY A 284 6.54 -11.85 -10.28
CA GLY A 284 7.03 -12.88 -11.20
C GLY A 284 8.46 -12.62 -11.68
N ILE A 285 9.29 -13.66 -11.73
CA ILE A 285 10.67 -13.57 -12.21
C ILE A 285 10.72 -13.14 -13.70
N ILE A 286 9.80 -13.67 -14.51
CA ILE A 286 9.78 -13.38 -15.96
C ILE A 286 9.60 -11.88 -16.19
N PHE A 287 8.64 -11.25 -15.49
CA PHE A 287 8.38 -9.82 -15.64
C PHE A 287 9.58 -8.98 -15.21
N VAL A 288 10.11 -9.24 -14.01
CA VAL A 288 11.27 -8.50 -13.49
C VAL A 288 12.49 -8.70 -14.39
N GLY A 289 12.72 -9.93 -14.88
CA GLY A 289 13.81 -10.25 -15.81
C GLY A 289 13.68 -9.52 -17.14
N VAL A 290 12.47 -9.50 -17.72
CA VAL A 290 12.19 -8.77 -18.97
C VAL A 290 12.47 -7.26 -18.75
N LEU A 291 12.04 -6.69 -17.64
CA LEU A 291 12.32 -5.28 -17.34
C LEU A 291 13.83 -5.03 -17.15
N ALA A 292 14.54 -5.93 -16.49
CA ALA A 292 15.99 -5.79 -16.30
C ALA A 292 16.72 -5.80 -17.66
N VAL A 293 16.46 -6.80 -18.50
CA VAL A 293 17.08 -6.92 -19.83
C VAL A 293 16.71 -5.70 -20.69
N SER A 294 15.43 -5.33 -20.74
CA SER A 294 15.00 -4.18 -21.55
C SER A 294 15.65 -2.88 -21.04
N SER A 295 15.80 -2.71 -19.71
CA SER A 295 16.45 -1.53 -19.12
C SER A 295 17.91 -1.40 -19.58
N VAL A 296 18.66 -2.51 -19.57
CA VAL A 296 20.05 -2.52 -20.04
C VAL A 296 20.10 -2.11 -21.52
N VAL A 297 19.25 -2.73 -22.35
CA VAL A 297 19.18 -2.41 -23.78
C VAL A 297 18.84 -0.92 -23.99
N MET A 298 17.87 -0.40 -23.25
CA MET A 298 17.46 1.00 -23.36
C MET A 298 18.54 1.96 -22.84
N ALA A 299 19.21 1.64 -21.75
CA ALA A 299 20.29 2.48 -21.22
C ALA A 299 21.46 2.56 -22.19
N VAL A 300 21.88 1.41 -22.77
CA VAL A 300 23.04 1.35 -23.67
C VAL A 300 22.69 1.87 -25.07
N LYS A 301 21.65 1.33 -25.71
CA LYS A 301 21.31 1.63 -27.12
C LYS A 301 20.54 2.92 -27.31
N LYS A 302 19.72 3.32 -26.31
CA LYS A 302 18.82 4.49 -26.43
C LYS A 302 19.22 5.63 -25.49
N LYS A 303 20.29 5.45 -24.71
CA LYS A 303 20.77 6.42 -23.70
C LYS A 303 19.64 6.87 -22.76
N GLU A 304 18.76 5.92 -22.39
CA GLU A 304 17.58 6.19 -21.56
C GLU A 304 17.98 6.14 -20.07
N THR A 305 18.40 7.31 -19.57
CA THR A 305 18.95 7.44 -18.22
C THR A 305 17.92 7.21 -17.11
N ARG A 306 16.63 7.40 -17.41
CA ARG A 306 15.55 7.19 -16.41
C ARG A 306 15.50 5.78 -15.89
N THR A 307 15.94 4.77 -16.67
CA THR A 307 15.99 3.38 -16.22
C THR A 307 16.87 3.21 -15.00
N LEU A 308 18.01 3.92 -14.95
CA LEU A 308 18.92 3.84 -13.80
C LEU A 308 18.28 4.42 -12.53
N PHE A 309 17.57 5.55 -12.65
CA PHE A 309 16.82 6.15 -11.54
C PHE A 309 15.90 5.09 -10.91
N MET A 310 15.13 4.36 -11.75
CA MET A 310 14.17 3.34 -11.26
C MET A 310 14.89 2.21 -10.51
N TRP A 311 16.00 1.71 -11.07
CA TRP A 311 16.76 0.63 -10.43
C TRP A 311 17.41 1.11 -9.12
N VAL A 312 17.98 2.33 -9.07
CA VAL A 312 18.53 2.88 -7.82
C VAL A 312 17.43 2.97 -6.76
N GLN A 313 16.26 3.51 -7.12
CA GLN A 313 15.13 3.61 -6.18
C GLN A 313 14.74 2.24 -5.63
N MET A 314 14.57 1.24 -6.50
CA MET A 314 14.16 -0.11 -6.07
C MET A 314 15.24 -0.81 -5.24
N ILE A 315 16.52 -0.71 -5.64
CA ILE A 315 17.63 -1.38 -4.95
C ILE A 315 17.84 -0.79 -3.55
N VAL A 316 17.81 0.55 -3.43
CA VAL A 316 17.95 1.21 -2.12
C VAL A 316 16.77 0.83 -1.21
N CYS A 317 15.54 0.85 -1.75
CA CYS A 317 14.35 0.45 -1.00
C CYS A 317 14.46 -1.01 -0.52
N LEU A 318 14.88 -1.92 -1.41
CA LEU A 318 15.11 -3.33 -1.09
C LEU A 318 16.15 -3.48 0.03
N PHE A 319 17.29 -2.79 -0.10
CA PHE A 319 18.36 -2.85 0.91
C PHE A 319 17.84 -2.39 2.28
N MET A 320 17.05 -1.32 2.33
CA MET A 320 16.48 -0.82 3.59
C MET A 320 15.55 -1.86 4.24
N PHE A 321 14.71 -2.55 3.44
CA PHE A 321 13.86 -3.63 3.97
C PHE A 321 14.71 -4.80 4.47
N LEU A 322 15.66 -5.26 3.68
CA LEU A 322 16.53 -6.40 4.07
C LEU A 322 17.30 -6.12 5.37
N SER A 323 17.62 -4.85 5.65
CA SER A 323 18.30 -4.48 6.89
C SER A 323 17.33 -4.41 8.09
N THR A 324 16.04 -4.15 7.86
CA THR A 324 15.04 -3.90 8.90
C THR A 324 14.18 -5.14 9.19
N GLN A 325 13.42 -5.59 8.20
CA GLN A 325 12.47 -6.71 8.32
C GLN A 325 12.16 -7.29 6.94
N THR A 326 11.57 -8.47 6.91
CA THR A 326 11.02 -9.04 5.68
C THR A 326 9.78 -8.25 5.23
N HIS A 327 9.60 -8.14 3.92
CA HIS A 327 8.46 -7.41 3.34
C HIS A 327 7.11 -8.01 3.78
N GLY A 328 6.19 -7.17 4.16
CA GLY A 328 4.76 -7.48 4.09
C GLY A 328 4.27 -7.23 2.66
N GLN A 329 3.13 -7.81 2.32
CA GLN A 329 2.56 -7.66 0.97
C GLN A 329 2.32 -6.19 0.59
N GLN A 330 1.90 -5.35 1.54
CA GLN A 330 1.65 -3.92 1.34
C GLN A 330 2.93 -3.13 1.03
N HIS A 331 4.08 -3.57 1.55
CA HIS A 331 5.36 -2.91 1.32
C HIS A 331 5.80 -2.99 -0.15
N LEU A 332 5.31 -4.00 -0.88
CA LEU A 332 5.64 -4.18 -2.30
C LEU A 332 5.10 -3.05 -3.18
N LEU A 333 4.12 -2.28 -2.69
CA LEU A 333 3.61 -1.09 -3.39
C LEU A 333 4.70 -0.03 -3.62
N LEU A 334 5.77 -0.01 -2.80
CA LEU A 334 6.89 0.93 -2.92
C LEU A 334 7.70 0.74 -4.21
N TYR A 335 7.65 -0.47 -4.80
CA TYR A 335 8.37 -0.79 -6.05
C TYR A 335 7.52 -0.51 -7.30
N ILE A 336 6.20 -0.47 -7.15
CA ILE A 336 5.26 -0.40 -8.29
C ILE A 336 5.48 0.86 -9.14
N PRO A 337 5.70 2.07 -8.59
CA PRO A 337 5.94 3.24 -9.46
C PRO A 337 7.13 3.06 -10.41
N SER A 338 8.24 2.49 -9.91
CA SER A 338 9.42 2.21 -10.74
C SER A 338 9.14 1.11 -11.76
N LEU A 339 8.45 0.03 -11.37
CA LEU A 339 8.08 -1.07 -12.29
C LEU A 339 7.15 -0.55 -13.39
N ILE A 340 6.18 0.27 -13.05
CA ILE A 340 5.27 0.92 -14.03
C ILE A 340 6.10 1.79 -14.99
N MET A 341 6.97 2.63 -14.46
CA MET A 341 7.76 3.54 -15.29
C MET A 341 8.69 2.75 -16.25
N LEU A 342 9.34 1.69 -15.77
CA LEU A 342 10.14 0.80 -16.60
C LEU A 342 9.28 0.15 -17.69
N THR A 343 8.07 -0.29 -17.37
CA THR A 343 7.12 -0.86 -18.34
C THR A 343 6.76 0.19 -19.41
N LEU A 344 6.42 1.41 -19.00
CA LEU A 344 6.08 2.51 -19.92
C LEU A 344 7.24 2.85 -20.87
N ILE A 345 8.48 2.91 -20.32
CA ILE A 345 9.68 3.16 -21.11
C ILE A 345 9.92 2.01 -22.08
N SER A 346 9.75 0.76 -21.63
CA SER A 346 9.92 -0.43 -22.49
C SER A 346 8.94 -0.37 -23.67
N ILE A 347 7.65 -0.12 -23.39
CA ILE A 347 6.61 -0.01 -24.43
C ILE A 347 6.94 1.12 -25.44
N ARG A 348 7.45 2.26 -24.96
CA ARG A 348 7.84 3.38 -25.80
C ARG A 348 8.86 2.99 -26.89
N HIS A 349 9.81 2.12 -26.50
CA HIS A 349 10.93 1.73 -27.38
C HIS A 349 10.65 0.47 -28.21
N ILE A 350 9.49 -0.15 -28.02
CA ILE A 350 9.05 -1.29 -28.86
C ILE A 350 8.77 -0.76 -30.27
N THR A 351 9.48 -1.30 -31.25
CA THR A 351 9.31 -0.98 -32.68
C THR A 351 8.64 -2.12 -33.44
N LYS A 352 8.64 -3.31 -32.90
CA LYS A 352 8.08 -4.51 -33.53
C LYS A 352 6.73 -4.85 -32.88
N GLU A 353 5.71 -5.04 -33.69
CA GLU A 353 4.36 -5.36 -33.22
C GLU A 353 4.32 -6.64 -32.39
N TRP A 354 5.09 -7.66 -32.80
CA TRP A 354 5.14 -8.93 -32.04
C TRP A 354 5.63 -8.74 -30.59
N ALA A 355 6.53 -7.76 -30.36
CA ALA A 355 7.00 -7.48 -28.98
C ALA A 355 5.93 -6.79 -28.16
N LEU A 356 5.09 -5.94 -28.76
CA LEU A 356 3.93 -5.35 -28.08
C LEU A 356 2.88 -6.43 -27.77
N VAL A 357 2.65 -7.35 -28.70
CA VAL A 357 1.78 -8.51 -28.48
C VAL A 357 2.34 -9.34 -27.32
N GLY A 358 3.66 -9.60 -27.31
CA GLY A 358 4.31 -10.38 -26.25
C GLY A 358 4.13 -9.78 -24.85
N ILE A 359 4.33 -8.47 -24.68
CA ILE A 359 4.14 -7.84 -23.37
C ILE A 359 2.65 -7.78 -22.98
N SER A 360 1.75 -7.65 -23.97
CA SER A 360 0.30 -7.69 -23.72
C SER A 360 -0.12 -9.09 -23.26
N LEU A 361 0.41 -10.15 -23.88
CA LEU A 361 0.17 -11.54 -23.48
C LEU A 361 0.73 -11.80 -22.07
N LEU A 362 1.93 -11.30 -21.77
CA LEU A 362 2.49 -11.42 -20.42
C LEU A 362 1.60 -10.73 -19.38
N ALA A 363 1.12 -9.54 -19.68
CA ALA A 363 0.19 -8.80 -18.79
C ALA A 363 -1.12 -9.58 -18.61
N LEU A 364 -1.64 -10.15 -19.68
CA LEU A 364 -2.86 -10.98 -19.62
C LEU A 364 -2.62 -12.23 -18.76
N VAL A 365 -1.50 -12.93 -18.97
CA VAL A 365 -1.14 -14.11 -18.17
C VAL A 365 -1.00 -13.73 -16.68
N HIS A 366 -0.36 -12.60 -16.36
CA HIS A 366 -0.26 -12.11 -14.99
C HIS A 366 -1.64 -11.88 -14.38
N SER A 367 -2.53 -11.17 -15.09
CA SER A 367 -3.89 -10.88 -14.62
C SER A 367 -4.74 -12.14 -14.47
N VAL A 368 -4.68 -13.06 -15.42
CA VAL A 368 -5.52 -14.27 -15.40
C VAL A 368 -5.03 -15.27 -14.36
N ASN A 369 -3.69 -15.42 -14.24
CA ASN A 369 -3.10 -16.41 -13.33
C ASN A 369 -3.49 -16.20 -11.88
N VAL A 370 -3.70 -14.94 -11.46
CA VAL A 370 -4.06 -14.64 -10.07
C VAL A 370 -5.54 -14.98 -9.74
N TYR A 371 -6.36 -15.30 -10.75
CA TYR A 371 -7.73 -15.78 -10.53
C TYR A 371 -7.82 -17.32 -10.46
N ILE A 372 -6.71 -18.03 -10.59
CA ILE A 372 -6.69 -19.48 -10.38
C ILE A 372 -6.78 -19.74 -8.87
N PRO A 373 -7.72 -20.58 -8.42
CA PRO A 373 -7.83 -20.91 -6.98
C PRO A 373 -6.54 -21.54 -6.46
N ARG A 374 -6.06 -21.05 -5.34
CA ARG A 374 -4.85 -21.56 -4.68
C ARG A 374 -5.01 -21.47 -3.18
N THR A 375 -4.50 -22.45 -2.49
CA THR A 375 -4.32 -22.36 -1.04
C THR A 375 -3.29 -21.27 -0.74
N GLN A 376 -3.70 -20.24 -0.05
CA GLN A 376 -2.79 -19.17 0.37
C GLN A 376 -1.95 -19.67 1.55
N PRO A 377 -0.61 -19.53 1.50
CA PRO A 377 0.16 -19.79 2.70
C PRO A 377 -0.23 -18.77 3.78
N HIS A 378 -0.54 -19.27 4.97
CA HIS A 378 -0.96 -18.45 6.10
C HIS A 378 0.14 -17.49 6.59
N ASN A 379 1.39 -17.78 6.25
CA ASN A 379 2.51 -16.90 6.59
C ASN A 379 3.55 -16.91 5.46
N ILE A 380 4.49 -15.98 5.55
CA ILE A 380 5.54 -15.79 4.53
C ILE A 380 6.44 -17.04 4.43
N GLN A 381 6.67 -17.74 5.54
CA GLN A 381 7.50 -18.96 5.56
C GLN A 381 6.89 -20.09 4.73
N GLY A 382 5.57 -20.10 4.56
CA GLY A 382 4.88 -21.08 3.72
C GLY A 382 5.15 -20.94 2.22
N ILE A 383 5.82 -19.87 1.78
CA ILE A 383 6.18 -19.67 0.38
C ILE A 383 7.43 -20.50 0.07
N LYS A 384 7.23 -21.67 -0.56
CA LYS A 384 8.32 -22.65 -0.78
C LYS A 384 9.27 -22.25 -1.92
N HIS A 385 8.74 -21.71 -3.02
CA HIS A 385 9.48 -21.51 -4.27
C HIS A 385 9.32 -20.08 -4.78
N MET A 386 10.30 -19.62 -5.55
CA MET A 386 10.18 -18.41 -6.37
C MET A 386 9.17 -18.64 -7.48
N ALA A 387 8.40 -17.60 -7.81
CA ALA A 387 7.34 -17.69 -8.81
C ALA A 387 7.80 -17.11 -10.17
N LEU A 388 7.61 -17.86 -11.23
CA LEU A 388 7.91 -17.38 -12.60
C LEU A 388 6.95 -16.26 -12.99
N ILE A 389 5.66 -16.39 -12.65
CA ILE A 389 4.60 -15.38 -12.85
C ILE A 389 3.90 -15.18 -11.50
N PRO A 390 3.17 -14.06 -11.28
CA PRO A 390 2.47 -13.86 -10.01
C PRO A 390 1.62 -15.06 -9.62
N ASN A 391 1.77 -15.55 -8.38
CA ASN A 391 1.08 -16.77 -7.95
C ASN A 391 0.41 -16.59 -6.56
N PHE A 392 -0.30 -15.50 -6.38
CA PHE A 392 -1.25 -15.32 -5.28
C PHE A 392 -2.67 -15.47 -5.84
N SER A 393 -3.66 -15.61 -5.00
CA SER A 393 -5.06 -15.70 -5.46
C SER A 393 -5.75 -14.35 -5.22
N MET A 394 -6.43 -13.85 -6.26
CA MET A 394 -7.30 -12.66 -6.18
C MET A 394 -8.77 -13.04 -6.01
N LEU A 395 -9.07 -14.29 -5.76
CA LEU A 395 -10.45 -14.72 -5.48
C LEU A 395 -10.89 -14.19 -4.11
N PRO A 396 -12.17 -13.91 -3.95
CA PRO A 396 -12.69 -13.52 -2.63
C PRO A 396 -12.27 -14.52 -1.56
N VAL A 397 -11.78 -14.00 -0.45
CA VAL A 397 -11.36 -14.86 0.66
C VAL A 397 -12.61 -15.43 1.32
N SER A 398 -12.66 -16.74 1.46
CA SER A 398 -13.74 -17.44 2.13
C SER A 398 -13.20 -18.15 3.37
N ARG A 399 -13.84 -17.91 4.50
CA ARG A 399 -13.63 -18.65 5.76
C ARG A 399 -14.74 -19.67 5.88
N ASP A 400 -14.39 -20.84 6.35
CA ASP A 400 -15.35 -21.94 6.61
C ASP A 400 -15.75 -22.01 8.10
N ASP A 401 -15.19 -21.11 8.92
CA ASP A 401 -15.39 -21.08 10.37
C ASP A 401 -16.13 -19.81 10.85
N THR A 402 -16.85 -19.11 9.97
CA THR A 402 -17.54 -17.85 10.31
C THR A 402 -18.63 -18.06 11.37
N ASP A 403 -19.39 -19.16 11.26
CA ASP A 403 -20.46 -19.46 12.20
C ASP A 403 -19.90 -19.77 13.59
N GLU A 404 -18.77 -20.46 13.65
CA GLU A 404 -18.07 -20.77 14.91
C GLU A 404 -17.53 -19.50 15.57
N ILE A 405 -16.96 -18.60 14.77
CA ILE A 405 -16.44 -17.30 15.29
C ILE A 405 -17.61 -16.46 15.84
N LEU A 406 -18.73 -16.38 15.11
CA LEU A 406 -19.92 -15.64 15.57
C LEU A 406 -20.52 -16.29 16.82
N ALA A 407 -20.59 -17.63 16.88
CA ALA A 407 -21.06 -18.36 18.06
C ALA A 407 -20.14 -18.11 19.27
N LEU A 408 -18.81 -18.12 19.04
CA LEU A 408 -17.83 -17.80 20.09
C LEU A 408 -18.02 -16.36 20.58
N LYS A 409 -18.14 -15.39 19.65
CA LYS A 409 -18.37 -13.97 20.01
C LYS A 409 -19.63 -13.82 20.86
N LYS A 410 -20.74 -14.43 20.44
CA LYS A 410 -22.02 -14.42 21.17
C LYS A 410 -21.86 -15.04 22.58
N LYS A 411 -21.11 -16.12 22.69
CA LYS A 411 -20.85 -16.79 24.00
C LYS A 411 -20.03 -15.83 24.89
N LEU A 412 -19.03 -15.16 24.34
CA LEU A 412 -18.21 -14.20 25.09
C LEU A 412 -19.05 -12.99 25.55
N ASP A 413 -19.93 -12.49 24.70
CA ASP A 413 -20.82 -11.36 25.02
C ASP A 413 -21.75 -11.67 26.22
N THR A 414 -22.09 -12.95 26.40
CA THR A 414 -22.94 -13.39 27.53
C THR A 414 -22.13 -13.84 28.77
N THR A 415 -20.83 -14.13 28.59
CA THR A 415 -19.97 -14.63 29.67
C THR A 415 -19.21 -13.51 30.39
N VAL A 416 -18.75 -12.53 29.64
CA VAL A 416 -17.98 -11.38 30.17
C VAL A 416 -18.98 -10.34 30.67
N TYR A 417 -18.94 -10.04 31.96
CA TYR A 417 -19.86 -9.08 32.59
C TYR A 417 -19.58 -7.66 32.12
N ASP A 418 -20.58 -6.80 32.19
CA ASP A 418 -20.43 -5.39 31.86
C ASP A 418 -19.40 -4.73 32.79
N GLY A 419 -18.44 -4.01 32.20
CA GLY A 419 -17.34 -3.38 32.90
C GLY A 419 -16.09 -4.25 33.01
N ASP A 420 -16.21 -5.56 32.74
CA ASP A 420 -15.05 -6.48 32.72
C ASP A 420 -14.37 -6.47 31.35
N THR A 421 -13.11 -6.92 31.32
CA THR A 421 -12.28 -6.97 30.12
C THR A 421 -11.80 -8.39 29.80
N LEU A 422 -11.67 -8.67 28.52
CA LEU A 422 -11.23 -9.96 27.98
C LEU A 422 -9.93 -9.79 27.19
N GLY A 423 -8.89 -10.51 27.59
CA GLY A 423 -7.65 -10.62 26.81
C GLY A 423 -7.65 -11.89 25.97
N VAL A 424 -7.17 -11.81 24.72
CA VAL A 424 -7.13 -12.95 23.79
C VAL A 424 -5.66 -13.40 23.64
N LEU A 425 -5.36 -14.64 24.08
CA LEU A 425 -4.02 -15.24 23.98
C LEU A 425 -3.87 -16.12 22.73
N ALA A 426 -4.67 -15.89 21.71
CA ALA A 426 -4.49 -16.48 20.38
C ALA A 426 -3.99 -15.39 19.43
N SER A 427 -3.02 -15.73 18.59
CA SER A 427 -2.48 -14.81 17.59
C SER A 427 -2.18 -15.59 16.30
N SER A 428 -3.24 -15.87 15.54
CA SER A 428 -3.13 -16.63 14.28
C SER A 428 -4.11 -16.08 13.24
N PHE A 429 -4.01 -16.61 12.04
CA PHE A 429 -4.96 -16.31 10.95
C PHE A 429 -6.35 -16.92 11.21
N THR A 430 -6.45 -17.87 12.13
CA THR A 430 -7.72 -18.51 12.51
C THR A 430 -8.41 -17.74 13.64
N LEU A 431 -7.63 -17.35 14.67
CA LEU A 431 -8.18 -16.66 15.85
C LEU A 431 -7.15 -15.66 16.39
N ASN A 432 -7.59 -14.45 16.59
CA ASN A 432 -6.88 -13.38 17.29
C ASN A 432 -7.91 -12.34 17.76
N GLU A 433 -7.48 -11.34 18.52
CA GLU A 433 -8.38 -10.32 19.07
C GLU A 433 -9.13 -9.54 17.99
N ASP A 434 -8.44 -9.17 16.90
CA ASP A 434 -9.05 -8.40 15.80
C ASP A 434 -10.16 -9.18 15.11
N ILE A 435 -9.97 -10.50 14.94
CA ILE A 435 -11.00 -11.37 14.34
C ILE A 435 -12.28 -11.32 15.19
N LEU A 436 -12.15 -11.38 16.52
CA LEU A 436 -13.32 -11.31 17.40
C LEU A 436 -13.97 -9.93 17.41
N ILE A 437 -13.15 -8.85 17.39
CA ILE A 437 -13.65 -7.47 17.37
C ILE A 437 -14.38 -7.21 16.05
N ASN A 438 -13.83 -7.72 14.93
CA ASN A 438 -14.31 -7.38 13.59
C ASN A 438 -15.22 -8.43 12.95
N ALA A 439 -15.56 -9.53 13.65
CA ALA A 439 -16.41 -10.58 13.11
C ALA A 439 -17.77 -10.04 12.66
N GLU A 440 -18.46 -9.38 13.57
CA GLU A 440 -19.82 -8.87 13.31
C GLU A 440 -19.82 -7.76 12.24
N PRO A 441 -19.01 -6.66 12.36
CA PRO A 441 -19.00 -5.61 11.33
C PRO A 441 -18.51 -6.09 9.97
N SER A 442 -17.52 -6.99 9.91
CA SER A 442 -16.99 -7.50 8.62
C SER A 442 -18.05 -8.31 7.86
N LEU A 443 -18.92 -9.00 8.60
CA LEU A 443 -19.97 -9.86 8.04
C LEU A 443 -21.32 -9.12 7.91
N GLY A 444 -21.35 -7.81 8.22
CA GLY A 444 -22.54 -6.98 8.11
C GLY A 444 -23.57 -7.20 9.23
N VAL A 445 -23.12 -7.80 10.35
CA VAL A 445 -23.94 -8.01 11.54
C VAL A 445 -23.73 -6.81 12.49
N LYS A 446 -24.80 -6.32 13.09
CA LYS A 446 -24.68 -5.24 14.07
C LYS A 446 -23.99 -5.75 15.34
N SER A 447 -22.90 -5.11 15.71
CA SER A 447 -22.18 -5.47 16.93
C SER A 447 -23.00 -5.15 18.17
N ILE A 448 -22.99 -6.06 19.14
CA ILE A 448 -23.68 -5.89 20.41
C ILE A 448 -22.73 -5.19 21.42
N ARG A 449 -21.49 -5.69 21.52
CA ARG A 449 -20.48 -5.17 22.45
C ARG A 449 -19.08 -5.33 21.83
N ASP A 450 -18.34 -4.23 21.73
CA ASP A 450 -16.99 -4.26 21.14
C ASP A 450 -15.89 -3.88 22.14
N ASN A 451 -16.21 -3.16 23.21
CA ASN A 451 -15.22 -2.46 24.03
C ASN A 451 -14.58 -3.30 25.13
N TYR A 452 -14.99 -4.54 25.31
CA TYR A 452 -14.47 -5.38 26.38
C TYR A 452 -13.26 -6.23 25.97
N ILE A 453 -13.03 -6.37 24.66
CA ILE A 453 -11.88 -7.15 24.15
C ILE A 453 -10.67 -6.19 24.05
N VAL A 454 -9.60 -6.56 24.74
CA VAL A 454 -8.38 -5.74 24.78
C VAL A 454 -7.21 -6.51 24.16
N SER A 455 -6.34 -5.78 23.46
CA SER A 455 -5.14 -6.36 22.84
C SER A 455 -4.15 -6.78 23.94
N LEU A 456 -3.67 -8.01 23.86
CA LEU A 456 -2.59 -8.53 24.70
C LEU A 456 -1.27 -8.53 23.93
N PRO A 457 -0.11 -8.47 24.64
CA PRO A 457 1.18 -8.48 23.98
C PRO A 457 1.38 -9.69 23.08
N GLN A 458 1.76 -9.43 21.83
CA GLN A 458 2.17 -10.46 20.89
C GLN A 458 3.65 -10.80 21.09
N VAL A 459 4.11 -11.81 20.40
CA VAL A 459 5.43 -12.40 20.68
C VAL A 459 6.49 -11.81 19.76
N ASP A 460 6.83 -10.55 19.97
CA ASP A 460 8.02 -9.96 19.37
C ASP A 460 8.73 -9.04 20.39
N SER A 461 9.82 -8.42 19.99
CA SER A 461 10.60 -7.58 20.91
C SER A 461 9.87 -6.25 21.24
N ARG A 462 8.85 -5.89 20.47
CA ARG A 462 8.01 -4.72 20.71
C ARG A 462 7.05 -4.93 21.88
N ASP A 463 6.53 -6.15 22.02
CA ASP A 463 5.41 -6.48 22.90
C ASP A 463 5.84 -7.24 24.16
N ARG A 464 7.01 -6.90 24.71
CA ARG A 464 7.55 -7.60 25.90
C ARG A 464 6.80 -7.27 27.19
N ASP A 465 5.95 -6.27 27.18
CA ASP A 465 5.18 -5.87 28.37
C ASP A 465 3.99 -6.80 28.57
N LEU A 466 4.01 -7.54 29.67
CA LEU A 466 2.93 -8.45 30.06
C LEU A 466 1.92 -7.79 31.02
N THR A 467 2.09 -6.51 31.33
CA THR A 467 1.19 -5.79 32.24
C THR A 467 -0.28 -5.91 31.83
N PRO A 468 -0.65 -5.77 30.53
CA PRO A 468 -2.06 -5.92 30.15
C PRO A 468 -2.67 -7.28 30.50
N LEU A 469 -1.87 -8.35 30.51
CA LEU A 469 -2.36 -9.70 30.89
C LEU A 469 -2.81 -9.73 32.37
N TYR A 470 -2.19 -8.91 33.23
CA TYR A 470 -2.53 -8.89 34.65
C TYR A 470 -3.68 -7.94 34.98
N THR A 471 -4.14 -7.15 34.01
CA THR A 471 -5.22 -6.17 34.21
C THR A 471 -6.56 -6.63 33.64
N VAL A 472 -6.60 -7.77 32.90
CA VAL A 472 -7.85 -8.29 32.34
C VAL A 472 -8.55 -9.22 33.34
N ASN A 473 -9.88 -9.24 33.30
CA ASN A 473 -10.72 -10.08 34.14
C ASN A 473 -10.85 -11.51 33.60
N TYR A 474 -10.84 -11.63 32.28
CA TYR A 474 -10.97 -12.92 31.56
C TYR A 474 -9.85 -13.08 30.55
N VAL A 475 -9.44 -14.32 30.28
CA VAL A 475 -8.44 -14.63 29.26
C VAL A 475 -8.97 -15.77 28.37
N LEU A 476 -9.06 -15.51 27.07
CA LEU A 476 -9.40 -16.53 26.08
C LEU A 476 -8.11 -17.19 25.59
N VAL A 477 -8.05 -18.52 25.68
CA VAL A 477 -6.87 -19.30 25.28
C VAL A 477 -7.30 -20.34 24.25
N ALA A 478 -6.60 -20.39 23.12
CA ALA A 478 -6.84 -21.41 22.10
C ALA A 478 -6.11 -22.72 22.44
N SER A 479 -6.79 -23.85 22.25
CA SER A 479 -6.17 -25.18 22.37
C SER A 479 -6.41 -25.94 21.05
N PRO A 480 -5.38 -26.36 20.32
CA PRO A 480 -3.96 -26.09 20.61
C PRO A 480 -3.61 -24.61 20.51
N ALA A 481 -2.51 -24.23 21.14
CA ALA A 481 -2.03 -22.84 21.15
C ALA A 481 -1.79 -22.33 19.72
N GLN A 482 -2.35 -21.17 19.43
CA GLN A 482 -2.31 -20.55 18.09
C GLN A 482 -1.43 -19.30 18.10
N THR A 483 -0.35 -19.33 17.30
CA THR A 483 0.59 -18.20 17.15
C THR A 483 1.01 -18.07 15.70
N HIS A 484 1.32 -16.86 15.30
CA HIS A 484 1.82 -16.61 13.95
C HIS A 484 3.36 -16.46 13.91
N LEU A 485 4.00 -16.29 15.10
CA LEU A 485 5.47 -16.18 15.20
C LEU A 485 6.02 -17.29 16.09
N UNK A 486 7.27 -17.60 15.78
CA UNK A 486 7.87 -18.71 16.43
C UNK A 486 7.79 -18.64 17.95
N UNK A 487 7.48 -19.47 18.57
CA UNK A 487 7.05 -19.54 19.87
C UNK A 487 7.93 -19.21 21.03
N UNK A 488 8.53 -18.32 21.04
CA UNK A 488 9.19 -17.82 22.16
C UNK A 488 8.30 -17.23 23.18
N UNK A 489 7.54 -16.69 22.78
CA UNK A 489 6.64 -16.09 23.65
C UNK A 489 5.63 -17.02 24.24
N MET A 490 5.22 -17.81 23.47
CA MET A 490 4.24 -18.80 23.99
C MET A 490 4.79 -19.61 25.18
N ARG A 491 6.05 -19.91 25.14
CA ARG A 491 6.65 -20.60 26.30
C ARG A 491 6.61 -19.74 27.56
N ILE A 492 6.79 -18.44 27.40
CA ILE A 492 6.71 -17.48 28.51
C ILE A 492 5.25 -17.41 28.99
N LEU A 493 4.31 -17.24 28.08
CA LEU A 493 2.87 -17.19 28.41
C LEU A 493 2.40 -18.50 29.04
N GLN A 494 2.77 -19.66 28.48
CA GLN A 494 2.44 -20.96 29.05
C GLN A 494 3.05 -21.17 30.46
N ARG A 495 4.28 -20.69 30.68
CA ARG A 495 4.90 -20.72 32.02
C ARG A 495 4.15 -19.82 33.01
N HIS A 496 3.72 -18.65 32.57
CA HIS A 496 2.97 -17.73 33.42
C HIS A 496 1.56 -18.26 33.70
N MET A 497 0.87 -18.83 32.67
CA MET A 497 -0.47 -19.41 32.85
C MET A 497 -0.50 -20.54 33.89
N ARG A 498 0.58 -21.31 34.02
CA ARG A 498 0.69 -22.33 35.08
C ARG A 498 0.65 -21.72 36.50
N LYS A 499 0.82 -20.39 36.62
CA LYS A 499 0.73 -19.66 37.87
C LYS A 499 -0.70 -19.14 38.18
N PHE A 500 -1.67 -19.40 37.28
CA PHE A 500 -3.07 -19.03 37.49
C PHE A 500 -3.92 -20.30 37.69
N PRO A 501 -3.97 -20.82 38.94
CA PRO A 501 -4.68 -22.10 39.21
C PRO A 501 -6.19 -22.00 39.09
N ASN A 502 -6.75 -20.81 38.97
CA ASN A 502 -8.21 -20.60 38.99
C ASN A 502 -8.80 -20.32 37.61
N VAL A 503 -8.02 -20.55 36.50
CA VAL A 503 -8.56 -20.40 35.15
C VAL A 503 -9.55 -21.53 34.87
N LYS A 504 -10.82 -21.18 34.75
CA LYS A 504 -11.88 -22.15 34.39
C LYS A 504 -12.00 -22.23 32.86
N PRO A 505 -12.06 -23.41 32.28
CA PRO A 505 -12.36 -23.53 30.84
C PRO A 505 -13.78 -23.04 30.54
N LEU A 506 -13.94 -22.36 29.40
CA LEU A 506 -15.26 -21.98 28.88
C LEU A 506 -16.02 -23.17 28.31
#